data_67fddb89b0f622d3ee549039b66ca4e9
#
_entry.id   67fddb89b0f622d3ee549039b66ca4e9
#
_cell.length_a   1.000
_cell.length_b   1.000
_cell.length_c   1.000
_cell.angle_alpha   90.00
_cell.angle_beta   90.00
_cell.angle_gamma   90.00
#
_symmetry.space_group_name_H-M   'P 1'
#
loop_
_entity.id
_entity.type
_entity.pdbx_description
1 polymer ?
#
loop_
_entity_poly.entity_id
_entity_poly.type
_entity_poly.pdbx_seq_one_letter_code
_entity_poly.pdbx_strand_id
1 'polypeptide(L)'
;DTWAALAAQRADSRANVSEGLMLKRRASAYGTGRRVGDWYKWKIEPLSVDAVLVYAQAGHGRRAGLFTDYTFAVWDGDALVPFAKAYSGLTDAEI
;
A
#
# COMPACT_ATOMS: atom_id res chain seq x y z
N ASP A 1 4.58 19.31 20.48
CA ASP A 1 3.24 19.06 21.02
C ASP A 1 2.13 19.83 20.31
N THR A 2 2.39 20.31 19.11
CA THR A 2 1.39 20.99 18.29
C THR A 2 1.09 20.20 17.02
N TRP A 3 -0.08 20.44 16.43
CA TRP A 3 -0.41 19.85 15.14
C TRP A 3 0.57 20.29 14.06
N ALA A 4 1.06 21.53 14.11
CA ALA A 4 2.06 22.03 13.17
C ALA A 4 3.37 21.24 13.26
N ALA A 5 3.84 20.93 14.47
CA ALA A 5 5.06 20.13 14.68
C ALA A 5 4.88 18.69 14.18
N LEU A 6 3.70 18.10 14.41
CA LEU A 6 3.38 16.76 13.90
C LEU A 6 3.28 16.73 12.37
N ALA A 7 2.69 17.76 11.78
CA ALA A 7 2.62 17.88 10.32
C ALA A 7 4.02 17.98 9.70
N ALA A 8 4.95 18.70 10.33
CA ALA A 8 6.32 18.79 9.88
C ALA A 8 7.02 17.43 9.97
N GLN A 9 6.83 16.68 11.05
CA GLN A 9 7.37 15.31 11.18
C GLN A 9 6.79 14.37 10.12
N ARG A 10 5.48 14.49 9.83
CA ARG A 10 4.85 13.71 8.76
C ARG A 10 5.47 14.03 7.40
N ALA A 11 5.75 15.30 7.12
CA ALA A 11 6.39 15.71 5.86
C ALA A 11 7.78 15.11 5.67
N ASP A 12 8.50 14.85 6.77
CA ASP A 12 9.84 14.26 6.74
C ASP A 12 9.82 12.72 6.68
N SER A 13 8.64 12.10 6.54
CA SER A 13 8.49 10.64 6.60
C SER A 13 9.32 9.90 5.56
N ARG A 14 9.42 10.43 4.33
CA ARG A 14 10.23 9.78 3.29
C ARG A 14 11.71 9.76 3.65
N ALA A 15 12.24 10.86 4.18
CA ALA A 15 13.63 10.93 4.62
C ALA A 15 13.91 9.96 5.76
N ASN A 16 12.91 9.70 6.60
CA ASN A 16 12.99 8.77 7.72
C ASN A 16 12.61 7.33 7.34
N VAL A 17 12.35 7.06 6.06
CA VAL A 17 11.94 5.75 5.54
C VAL A 17 10.70 5.24 6.28
N SER A 18 9.68 6.08 6.41
CA SER A 18 8.42 5.72 7.05
C SER A 18 7.22 6.10 6.16
N GLU A 19 6.07 5.51 6.44
CA GLU A 19 4.83 5.71 5.68
C GLU A 19 3.97 6.86 6.22
N GLY A 20 4.42 7.55 7.25
CA GLY A 20 3.69 8.60 7.93
C GLY A 20 3.76 8.45 9.44
N LEU A 21 2.71 8.89 10.13
CA LEU A 21 2.63 8.84 11.58
C LEU A 21 1.44 7.98 12.03
N MET A 22 1.57 7.41 13.22
CA MET A 22 0.46 6.80 13.93
C MET A 22 0.06 7.74 15.07
N LEU A 23 -1.15 8.28 15.02
CA LEU A 23 -1.70 9.13 16.07
C LEU A 23 -2.49 8.26 17.05
N LYS A 24 -2.17 8.37 18.33
CA LYS A 24 -2.78 7.57 19.38
C LYS A 24 -3.33 8.48 20.47
N ARG A 25 -4.56 8.22 20.92
CA ARG A 25 -5.09 8.90 22.10
C ARG A 25 -4.26 8.49 23.32
N ARG A 26 -3.79 9.48 24.12
CA ARG A 26 -2.88 9.21 25.25
C ARG A 26 -3.43 8.20 26.25
N ALA A 27 -4.71 8.26 26.53
CA ALA A 27 -5.38 7.37 27.48
C ALA A 27 -5.77 6.02 26.89
N SER A 28 -5.46 5.75 25.61
CA SER A 28 -5.85 4.50 24.97
C SER A 28 -4.96 3.35 25.43
N ALA A 29 -5.58 2.16 25.52
CA ALA A 29 -4.85 0.92 25.74
C ALA A 29 -4.32 0.35 24.44
N TYR A 30 -3.24 -0.43 24.48
CA TYR A 30 -2.81 -1.24 23.36
C TYR A 30 -3.82 -2.38 23.16
N GLY A 31 -4.51 -2.35 22.05
CA GLY A 31 -5.48 -3.38 21.69
C GLY A 31 -4.92 -4.38 20.68
N THR A 32 -5.66 -5.46 20.48
CA THR A 32 -5.40 -6.44 19.43
C THR A 32 -6.48 -6.33 18.35
N GLY A 33 -6.13 -6.71 17.11
CA GLY A 33 -7.04 -6.63 15.99
C GLY A 33 -7.31 -5.19 15.53
N ARG A 34 -8.35 -5.03 14.73
CA ARG A 34 -8.76 -3.72 14.21
C ARG A 34 -9.73 -3.06 15.17
N ARG A 35 -9.38 -1.87 15.64
CA ARG A 35 -10.24 -1.05 16.50
C ARG A 35 -10.34 0.36 15.95
N VAL A 36 -11.48 1.00 16.20
CA VAL A 36 -11.77 2.35 15.71
C VAL A 36 -11.85 3.31 16.90
N GLY A 37 -11.35 4.52 16.72
CA GLY A 37 -11.58 5.65 17.60
C GLY A 37 -10.39 6.11 18.44
N ASP A 38 -9.42 5.24 18.72
CA ASP A 38 -8.28 5.59 19.57
C ASP A 38 -6.99 5.84 18.80
N TRP A 39 -6.80 5.15 17.69
CA TRP A 39 -5.57 5.23 16.89
C TRP A 39 -5.91 5.55 15.45
N TYR A 40 -5.11 6.44 14.83
CA TYR A 40 -5.29 6.87 13.45
C TYR A 40 -3.97 6.87 12.71
N LYS A 41 -3.98 6.35 11.49
CA LYS A 41 -2.83 6.44 10.60
C LYS A 41 -2.88 7.76 9.84
N TRP A 42 -1.85 8.56 9.97
CA TRP A 42 -1.68 9.78 9.18
C TRP A 42 -0.58 9.56 8.16
N LYS A 43 -0.97 8.94 7.07
CA LYS A 43 -0.04 8.52 6.01
C LYS A 43 0.36 9.67 5.12
N ILE A 44 1.57 9.58 4.55
CA ILE A 44 1.97 10.36 3.38
C ILE A 44 1.44 9.65 2.11
N GLU A 45 1.43 10.38 0.99
CA GLU A 45 1.06 9.78 -0.29
C GLU A 45 2.03 8.67 -0.66
N PRO A 46 1.51 7.51 -1.15
CA PRO A 46 2.39 6.43 -1.58
C PRO A 46 3.20 6.85 -2.82
N LEU A 47 4.34 6.21 -2.99
CA LEU A 47 5.13 6.35 -4.19
C LEU A 47 4.40 5.68 -5.36
N SER A 48 4.48 6.33 -6.52
CA SER A 48 3.97 5.78 -7.77
C SER A 48 5.13 5.43 -8.69
N VAL A 49 4.96 4.38 -9.47
CA VAL A 49 5.94 3.94 -10.46
C VAL A 49 5.20 3.46 -11.70
N ASP A 50 5.73 3.82 -12.87
CA ASP A 50 5.24 3.28 -14.13
C ASP A 50 5.83 1.88 -14.32
N ALA A 51 4.96 0.91 -14.58
CA ALA A 51 5.37 -0.47 -14.68
C ALA A 51 4.70 -1.15 -15.89
N VAL A 52 5.34 -2.20 -16.37
CA VAL A 52 4.86 -3.01 -17.49
C VAL A 52 4.19 -4.27 -16.96
N LEU A 53 2.97 -4.53 -17.39
CA LEU A 53 2.30 -5.81 -17.10
C LEU A 53 2.94 -6.91 -17.95
N VAL A 54 3.60 -7.86 -17.28
CA VAL A 54 4.33 -8.94 -17.98
C VAL A 54 3.69 -10.30 -17.83
N TYR A 55 2.81 -10.49 -16.87
CA TYR A 55 2.16 -11.77 -16.63
C TYR A 55 0.84 -11.60 -15.91
N ALA A 56 -0.15 -12.41 -16.27
CA ALA A 56 -1.43 -12.49 -15.58
C ALA A 56 -1.76 -13.95 -15.30
N GLN A 57 -2.19 -14.25 -14.09
CA GLN A 57 -2.52 -15.61 -13.64
C GLN A 57 -3.99 -15.72 -13.31
N ALA A 58 -4.60 -16.83 -13.73
CA ALA A 58 -5.99 -17.11 -13.44
C ALA A 58 -6.23 -17.36 -11.95
N GLY A 59 -7.40 -16.94 -11.47
CA GLY A 59 -7.83 -17.20 -10.11
C GLY A 59 -8.26 -18.63 -9.88
N HIS A 60 -8.83 -18.87 -8.70
CA HIS A 60 -9.30 -20.17 -8.26
C HIS A 60 -10.79 -20.17 -7.95
N GLY A 61 -11.41 -21.34 -7.95
CA GLY A 61 -12.82 -21.49 -7.62
C GLY A 61 -13.72 -20.70 -8.57
N ARG A 62 -14.55 -19.81 -8.03
CA ARG A 62 -15.46 -18.98 -8.83
C ARG A 62 -14.72 -18.04 -9.78
N ARG A 63 -13.48 -17.72 -9.50
CA ARG A 63 -12.64 -16.81 -10.29
C ARG A 63 -11.71 -17.55 -11.27
N ALA A 64 -11.90 -18.85 -11.47
CA ALA A 64 -11.05 -19.66 -12.35
C ALA A 64 -11.05 -19.17 -13.79
N GLY A 65 -12.12 -18.52 -14.24
CA GLY A 65 -12.21 -17.90 -15.57
C GLY A 65 -11.73 -16.45 -15.64
N LEU A 66 -11.22 -15.89 -14.55
CA LEU A 66 -10.78 -14.51 -14.47
C LEU A 66 -9.30 -14.46 -14.13
N PHE A 67 -8.61 -13.44 -14.65
CA PHE A 67 -7.23 -13.18 -14.23
C PHE A 67 -7.24 -12.35 -12.96
N THR A 68 -6.71 -12.90 -11.87
CA THR A 68 -6.75 -12.26 -10.55
C THR A 68 -5.41 -11.78 -10.05
N ASP A 69 -4.32 -12.31 -10.61
CA ASP A 69 -2.96 -12.00 -10.19
C ASP A 69 -2.20 -11.41 -11.37
N TYR A 70 -1.62 -10.24 -11.16
CA TYR A 70 -0.90 -9.51 -12.19
C TYR A 70 0.53 -9.25 -11.75
N THR A 71 1.50 -9.65 -12.58
CA THR A 71 2.91 -9.40 -12.32
C THR A 71 3.39 -8.20 -13.12
N PHE A 72 4.01 -7.26 -12.45
CA PHE A 72 4.54 -6.03 -13.03
C PHE A 72 6.05 -6.01 -12.97
N ALA A 73 6.65 -5.46 -14.02
CA ALA A 73 8.09 -5.31 -14.15
C ALA A 73 8.45 -3.87 -14.46
N VAL A 74 9.67 -3.50 -14.14
CA VAL A 74 10.28 -2.22 -14.51
C VAL A 74 11.47 -2.46 -15.42
N TRP A 75 11.79 -1.47 -16.23
CA TRP A 75 12.98 -1.52 -17.06
C TRP A 75 14.24 -1.27 -16.23
N ASP A 76 15.21 -2.16 -16.36
CA ASP A 76 16.57 -2.00 -15.86
C ASP A 76 17.51 -2.05 -17.06
N GLY A 77 17.82 -0.88 -17.61
CA GLY A 77 18.50 -0.81 -18.92
C GLY A 77 17.61 -1.42 -20.01
N ASP A 78 18.10 -2.47 -20.65
CA ASP A 78 17.39 -3.19 -21.73
C ASP A 78 16.57 -4.39 -21.23
N ALA A 79 16.59 -4.67 -19.93
CA ALA A 79 15.90 -5.83 -19.33
C ALA A 79 14.69 -5.40 -18.54
N LEU A 80 13.61 -6.18 -18.65
CA LEU A 80 12.44 -6.07 -17.78
C LEU A 80 12.67 -6.92 -16.54
N VAL A 81 12.60 -6.31 -15.37
CA VAL A 81 12.80 -6.99 -14.08
C VAL A 81 11.48 -7.00 -13.32
N PRO A 82 10.89 -8.17 -13.07
CA PRO A 82 9.69 -8.26 -12.24
C PRO A 82 9.99 -7.78 -10.82
N PHE A 83 9.10 -6.95 -10.26
CA PHE A 83 9.30 -6.39 -8.93
C PHE A 83 8.07 -6.47 -8.04
N ALA A 84 6.88 -6.60 -8.60
CA ALA A 84 5.65 -6.57 -7.83
C ALA A 84 4.58 -7.47 -8.42
N LYS A 85 3.72 -7.97 -7.56
CA LYS A 85 2.55 -8.75 -7.92
C LYS A 85 1.32 -8.15 -7.24
N ALA A 86 0.31 -7.82 -8.03
CA ALA A 86 -0.97 -7.33 -7.54
C ALA A 86 -2.01 -8.44 -7.63
N TYR A 87 -2.70 -8.71 -6.53
CA TYR A 87 -3.68 -9.79 -6.45
C TYR A 87 -4.99 -9.38 -5.77
N SER A 88 -5.13 -8.10 -5.47
CA SER A 88 -6.33 -7.57 -4.81
C SER A 88 -6.61 -6.13 -5.27
N GLY A 89 -7.76 -5.62 -4.91
CA GLY A 89 -8.13 -4.25 -5.21
C GLY A 89 -9.05 -4.09 -6.40
N LEU A 90 -9.33 -5.18 -7.14
CA LEU A 90 -10.25 -5.17 -8.27
C LEU A 90 -11.47 -6.06 -8.00
N THR A 91 -12.64 -5.61 -8.43
CA THR A 91 -13.85 -6.43 -8.45
C THR A 91 -13.87 -7.33 -9.67
N ASP A 92 -14.73 -8.36 -9.65
CA ASP A 92 -14.86 -9.29 -10.78
C ASP A 92 -15.27 -8.58 -12.08
N ALA A 93 -16.00 -7.47 -11.97
CA ALA A 93 -16.40 -6.68 -13.13
C ALA A 93 -15.25 -5.86 -13.74
N GLU A 94 -14.22 -5.56 -12.95
CA GLU A 94 -13.04 -4.81 -13.38
C GLU A 94 -11.93 -5.70 -13.93
N ILE A 95 -12.00 -6.99 -13.64
CA ILE A 95 -11.07 -7.98 -14.12
C ILE A 95 -11.48 -8.41 -15.53
#